data_044c3d71096744683d26cb808e2cc58b
#
_entry.id   044c3d71096744683d26cb808e2cc58b
#
_cell.length_a   1.000
_cell.length_b   1.000
_cell.length_c   1.000
_cell.angle_alpha   90.00
_cell.angle_beta   90.00
_cell.angle_gamma   90.00
#
_symmetry.space_group_name_H-M   'P 1'
#
loop_
_entity.id
_entity.type
_entity.pdbx_description
1 polymer ?
#
loop_
_entity_poly.entity_id
_entity_poly.type
_entity_poly.pdbx_seq_one_letter_code
_entity_poly.pdbx_strand_id
1 'polypeptide(L)'
;MRTMVTTALAAAFMLGASSAAMAEWPEKPIKVVVPFGAGGTSDQVTRAFAAAIEENDLLDEPITVINVGGHYSVGARQVMEAKPDGYTFLTLHIALMGGEGGGVFDFGYRDFAPVATTGEFCVIPMVRKDSGIDSVEQLLEKAKNEPDTLIFGANLGAINHMGGVMLQNLVDGAKFRFVQIGGGTANFTALTGAQTDSTVLSAAEVANFTLGPDGEPLEEAQIKPLAYTGAERVKHLPDLPTMKELGYDMEYCIQSWWFAPKDTPQEAIDGFANALEEAMGTERIEKFFDSKMFAPVFLKGDELQASLDDTWERIEPIAKQASKK
;
A
#
# COMPACT_ATOMS: atom_id res chain seq x y z
N MET A 1 36.60 -11.36 87.74
CA MET A 1 35.81 -10.44 86.90
C MET A 1 36.14 -10.71 85.46
N ARG A 2 35.21 -11.38 84.70
CA ARG A 2 35.39 -11.80 83.31
C ARG A 2 34.52 -10.83 82.45
N THR A 3 35.15 -10.06 81.61
CA THR A 3 34.50 -9.17 80.64
C THR A 3 34.26 -9.99 79.40
N MET A 4 32.98 -10.17 79.00
CA MET A 4 32.56 -10.71 77.70
C MET A 4 32.53 -9.64 76.71
N VAL A 5 33.30 -9.79 75.65
CA VAL A 5 33.24 -8.97 74.46
C VAL A 5 32.31 -9.64 73.43
N THR A 6 31.17 -9.04 73.15
CA THR A 6 30.19 -9.44 72.15
C THR A 6 30.54 -8.81 70.79
N THR A 7 30.99 -9.63 69.85
CA THR A 7 31.27 -9.23 68.46
C THR A 7 29.96 -9.32 67.66
N ALA A 8 29.43 -8.17 67.23
CA ALA A 8 28.28 -8.11 66.33
C ALA A 8 28.76 -8.23 64.87
N LEU A 9 28.33 -9.34 64.19
CA LEU A 9 28.52 -9.55 62.78
C LEU A 9 27.44 -8.80 62.00
N ALA A 10 27.79 -7.71 61.35
CA ALA A 10 26.91 -6.99 60.40
C ALA A 10 26.96 -7.71 59.03
N ALA A 11 25.94 -8.49 58.71
CA ALA A 11 25.74 -9.03 57.37
C ALA A 11 25.21 -7.93 56.44
N ALA A 12 26.06 -7.39 55.58
CA ALA A 12 25.66 -6.50 54.51
C ALA A 12 24.99 -7.33 53.38
N PHE A 13 23.65 -7.26 53.30
CA PHE A 13 22.89 -7.72 52.14
C PHE A 13 23.14 -6.75 51.00
N MET A 14 24.03 -7.11 50.06
CA MET A 14 24.09 -6.49 48.78
C MET A 14 22.88 -6.96 47.96
N LEU A 15 21.81 -6.16 47.92
CA LEU A 15 20.80 -6.29 46.87
C LEU A 15 21.48 -5.87 45.57
N GLY A 16 21.95 -6.86 44.83
CA GLY A 16 22.30 -6.70 43.42
C GLY A 16 20.99 -6.39 42.67
N ALA A 17 20.77 -5.10 42.35
CA ALA A 17 19.80 -4.75 41.34
C ALA A 17 20.32 -5.35 40.02
N SER A 18 19.86 -6.54 39.67
CA SER A 18 19.98 -7.05 38.32
C SER A 18 19.14 -6.07 37.45
N SER A 19 19.78 -5.12 36.80
CA SER A 19 19.21 -4.51 35.61
C SER A 19 18.95 -5.66 34.66
N ALA A 20 17.72 -6.15 34.58
CA ALA A 20 17.30 -6.93 33.43
C ALA A 20 17.61 -6.03 32.24
N ALA A 21 18.63 -6.34 31.47
CA ALA A 21 18.79 -5.80 30.14
C ALA A 21 17.48 -6.18 29.46
N MET A 22 16.62 -5.22 29.22
CA MET A 22 15.49 -5.41 28.30
C MET A 22 16.17 -5.81 27.00
N ALA A 23 15.89 -7.02 26.52
CA ALA A 23 16.40 -7.43 25.23
C ALA A 23 15.86 -6.45 24.20
N GLU A 24 16.76 -5.98 23.36
CA GLU A 24 16.46 -4.95 22.36
C GLU A 24 15.56 -5.54 21.27
N TRP A 25 14.46 -4.88 20.95
CA TRP A 25 13.57 -5.32 19.88
C TRP A 25 14.30 -5.20 18.52
N PRO A 26 14.20 -6.20 17.58
CA PRO A 26 13.43 -7.46 17.66
C PRO A 26 14.26 -8.66 18.18
N GLU A 27 13.61 -9.57 18.95
CA GLU A 27 14.22 -10.82 19.46
C GLU A 27 13.80 -12.06 18.65
N LYS A 28 12.90 -11.94 17.70
CA LYS A 28 12.34 -13.02 16.88
C LYS A 28 11.87 -12.48 15.53
N PRO A 29 11.70 -13.36 14.51
CA PRO A 29 11.25 -12.95 13.19
C PRO A 29 9.98 -12.11 13.18
N ILE A 30 9.99 -11.07 12.36
CA ILE A 30 8.86 -10.15 12.17
C ILE A 30 7.99 -10.66 11.01
N LYS A 31 6.67 -10.56 11.17
CA LYS A 31 5.70 -10.90 10.15
C LYS A 31 5.08 -9.63 9.56
N VAL A 32 5.08 -9.51 8.25
CA VAL A 32 4.35 -8.47 7.53
C VAL A 32 3.26 -9.10 6.68
N VAL A 33 2.02 -8.77 6.96
CA VAL A 33 0.85 -9.22 6.20
C VAL A 33 0.60 -8.24 5.06
N VAL A 34 0.51 -8.78 3.85
CA VAL A 34 0.07 -8.09 2.64
C VAL A 34 -1.32 -8.62 2.29
N PRO A 35 -2.39 -7.82 2.40
CA PRO A 35 -3.77 -8.31 2.22
C PRO A 35 -4.18 -8.40 0.74
N PHE A 36 -3.25 -8.77 -0.11
CA PHE A 36 -3.41 -8.95 -1.57
C PHE A 36 -2.63 -10.16 -2.05
N GLY A 37 -2.93 -10.60 -3.27
CA GLY A 37 -2.16 -11.63 -3.95
C GLY A 37 -0.70 -11.23 -4.20
N ALA A 38 0.18 -12.21 -4.27
CA ALA A 38 1.58 -12.01 -4.60
C ALA A 38 1.76 -11.34 -5.98
N GLY A 39 2.81 -10.53 -6.12
CA GLY A 39 3.15 -9.80 -7.35
C GLY A 39 2.39 -8.49 -7.55
N GLY A 40 1.40 -8.16 -6.72
CA GLY A 40 0.77 -6.83 -6.70
C GLY A 40 1.66 -5.77 -6.05
N THR A 41 1.28 -4.51 -6.20
CA THR A 41 2.09 -3.36 -5.74
C THR A 41 2.49 -3.46 -4.26
N SER A 42 1.55 -3.73 -3.36
CA SER A 42 1.86 -3.84 -1.93
C SER A 42 2.81 -5.00 -1.62
N ASP A 43 2.70 -6.13 -2.33
CA ASP A 43 3.63 -7.25 -2.19
C ASP A 43 5.04 -6.88 -2.65
N GLN A 44 5.15 -6.21 -3.81
CA GLN A 44 6.44 -5.77 -4.36
C GLN A 44 7.15 -4.78 -3.42
N VAL A 45 6.43 -3.77 -2.92
CA VAL A 45 6.96 -2.81 -1.93
C VAL A 45 7.44 -3.54 -0.68
N THR A 46 6.58 -4.38 -0.09
CA THR A 46 6.92 -5.09 1.15
C THR A 46 8.15 -5.95 0.99
N ARG A 47 8.27 -6.70 -0.11
CA ARG A 47 9.45 -7.55 -0.38
C ARG A 47 10.70 -6.74 -0.69
N ALA A 48 10.57 -5.61 -1.38
CA ALA A 48 11.71 -4.74 -1.66
C ALA A 48 12.31 -4.20 -0.36
N PHE A 49 11.46 -3.71 0.57
CA PHE A 49 11.89 -3.23 1.88
C PHE A 49 12.41 -4.35 2.78
N ALA A 50 11.72 -5.50 2.84
CA ALA A 50 12.21 -6.65 3.60
C ALA A 50 13.61 -7.09 3.14
N ALA A 51 13.83 -7.19 1.83
CA ALA A 51 15.14 -7.53 1.27
C ALA A 51 16.19 -6.45 1.51
N ALA A 52 15.83 -5.16 1.42
CA ALA A 52 16.76 -4.06 1.70
C ALA A 52 17.20 -4.04 3.18
N ILE A 53 16.27 -4.31 4.10
CA ILE A 53 16.54 -4.41 5.53
C ILE A 53 17.49 -5.59 5.81
N GLU A 54 17.21 -6.76 5.22
CA GLU A 54 18.04 -7.97 5.39
C GLU A 54 19.44 -7.79 4.78
N GLU A 55 19.54 -7.26 3.57
CA GLU A 55 20.84 -7.07 2.86
C GLU A 55 21.76 -6.05 3.53
N ASN A 56 21.22 -5.14 4.31
CA ASN A 56 21.98 -4.07 4.98
C ASN A 56 22.03 -4.25 6.50
N ASP A 57 21.63 -5.42 7.02
CA ASP A 57 21.64 -5.74 8.46
C ASP A 57 20.97 -4.66 9.33
N LEU A 58 19.82 -4.10 8.84
CA LEU A 58 19.12 -3.01 9.53
C LEU A 58 18.25 -3.49 10.70
N LEU A 59 17.99 -4.80 10.78
CA LEU A 59 17.36 -5.49 11.91
C LEU A 59 18.06 -6.82 12.14
N ASP A 60 18.18 -7.23 13.41
CA ASP A 60 18.79 -8.50 13.80
C ASP A 60 17.99 -9.74 13.40
N GLU A 61 16.69 -9.57 13.14
CA GLU A 61 15.76 -10.65 12.85
C GLU A 61 15.10 -10.50 11.48
N PRO A 62 14.85 -11.62 10.76
CA PRO A 62 14.32 -11.57 9.39
C PRO A 62 12.85 -11.15 9.34
N ILE A 63 12.45 -10.58 8.19
CA ILE A 63 11.08 -10.23 7.88
C ILE A 63 10.43 -11.33 7.01
N THR A 64 9.33 -11.90 7.50
CA THR A 64 8.51 -12.85 6.74
C THR A 64 7.30 -12.15 6.14
N VAL A 65 7.21 -12.12 4.81
CA VAL A 65 6.09 -11.53 4.07
C VAL A 65 5.01 -12.58 3.81
N ILE A 66 3.78 -12.32 4.25
CA ILE A 66 2.63 -13.21 4.12
C ILE A 66 1.53 -12.57 3.31
N ASN A 67 1.21 -13.15 2.15
CA ASN A 67 0.09 -12.72 1.34
C ASN A 67 -1.22 -13.35 1.83
N VAL A 68 -2.24 -12.51 2.07
CA VAL A 68 -3.61 -12.94 2.38
C VAL A 68 -4.49 -12.52 1.22
N GLY A 69 -4.72 -13.44 0.29
CA GLY A 69 -5.54 -13.20 -0.90
C GLY A 69 -7.02 -13.06 -0.60
N GLY A 70 -7.82 -12.70 -1.61
CA GLY A 70 -9.23 -12.42 -1.49
C GLY A 70 -9.52 -10.93 -1.28
N HIS A 71 -10.54 -10.61 -0.48
CA HIS A 71 -10.83 -9.23 -0.13
C HIS A 71 -9.82 -8.72 0.91
N TYR A 72 -9.26 -7.53 0.71
CA TYR A 72 -8.19 -6.97 1.56
C TYR A 72 -8.58 -6.81 3.05
N SER A 73 -9.87 -6.72 3.36
CA SER A 73 -10.35 -6.65 4.74
C SER A 73 -9.98 -7.90 5.57
N VAL A 74 -9.81 -9.06 4.92
CA VAL A 74 -9.46 -10.31 5.64
C VAL A 74 -8.07 -10.20 6.25
N GLY A 75 -7.07 -9.85 5.46
CA GLY A 75 -5.70 -9.67 5.94
C GLY A 75 -5.56 -8.48 6.90
N ALA A 76 -6.26 -7.37 6.62
CA ALA A 76 -6.26 -6.22 7.52
C ALA A 76 -6.87 -6.57 8.90
N ARG A 77 -8.01 -7.25 8.94
CA ARG A 77 -8.64 -7.72 10.19
C ARG A 77 -7.73 -8.69 10.95
N GLN A 78 -7.05 -9.59 10.22
CA GLN A 78 -6.08 -10.52 10.85
C GLN A 78 -4.97 -9.77 11.62
N VAL A 79 -4.48 -8.64 11.10
CA VAL A 79 -3.48 -7.83 11.80
C VAL A 79 -4.12 -7.02 12.91
N MET A 80 -5.29 -6.42 12.69
CA MET A 80 -6.02 -5.68 13.72
C MET A 80 -6.27 -6.52 14.99
N GLU A 81 -6.57 -7.81 14.81
CA GLU A 81 -6.84 -8.78 15.89
C GLU A 81 -5.58 -9.51 16.38
N ALA A 82 -4.41 -9.26 15.80
CA ALA A 82 -3.16 -9.86 16.22
C ALA A 82 -2.72 -9.33 17.60
N LYS A 83 -1.82 -10.06 18.26
CA LYS A 83 -1.22 -9.57 19.51
C LYS A 83 -0.44 -8.29 19.24
N PRO A 84 -0.61 -7.25 20.05
CA PRO A 84 0.15 -6.00 19.92
C PRO A 84 1.55 -6.13 20.54
N ASP A 85 2.30 -7.16 20.12
CA ASP A 85 3.63 -7.49 20.69
C ASP A 85 4.79 -6.98 19.83
N GLY A 86 4.51 -6.22 18.75
CA GLY A 86 5.52 -5.65 17.86
C GLY A 86 6.07 -6.62 16.80
N TYR A 87 5.46 -7.79 16.59
CA TYR A 87 5.96 -8.80 15.65
C TYR A 87 5.00 -9.13 14.50
N THR A 88 3.90 -8.37 14.39
CA THR A 88 2.97 -8.50 13.26
C THR A 88 2.64 -7.10 12.74
N PHE A 89 2.92 -6.86 11.46
CA PHE A 89 2.66 -5.60 10.77
C PHE A 89 1.80 -5.82 9.54
N LEU A 90 1.20 -4.75 9.04
CA LEU A 90 0.38 -4.70 7.84
C LEU A 90 0.99 -3.70 6.86
N THR A 91 1.17 -4.09 5.61
CA THR A 91 1.39 -3.12 4.51
C THR A 91 0.09 -2.94 3.75
N LEU A 92 -0.43 -1.72 3.74
CA LEU A 92 -1.67 -1.40 3.04
C LEU A 92 -1.62 0.07 2.55
N HIS A 93 -2.70 0.56 2.01
CA HIS A 93 -2.87 1.88 1.42
C HIS A 93 -4.30 2.39 1.66
N ILE A 94 -4.74 3.39 0.91
CA ILE A 94 -6.09 4.01 1.05
C ILE A 94 -7.27 3.02 1.02
N ALA A 95 -7.08 1.73 0.72
CA ALA A 95 -8.15 0.74 0.81
C ALA A 95 -8.77 0.63 2.21
N LEU A 96 -7.98 0.88 3.29
CA LEU A 96 -8.55 0.98 4.64
C LEU A 96 -9.62 2.08 4.72
N MET A 97 -9.31 3.24 4.17
CA MET A 97 -10.20 4.40 4.16
C MET A 97 -11.38 4.22 3.20
N GLY A 98 -11.11 3.67 2.01
CA GLY A 98 -12.13 3.39 1.02
C GLY A 98 -13.16 2.36 1.49
N GLY A 99 -12.71 1.32 2.18
CA GLY A 99 -13.59 0.29 2.75
C GLY A 99 -14.42 0.79 3.92
N GLU A 100 -13.82 1.53 4.86
CA GLU A 100 -14.51 2.18 5.97
C GLU A 100 -15.53 3.19 5.46
N GLY A 101 -15.09 4.19 4.69
CA GLY A 101 -15.94 5.26 4.16
C GLY A 101 -17.05 4.78 3.23
N GLY A 102 -16.82 3.69 2.51
CA GLY A 102 -17.80 3.00 1.66
C GLY A 102 -18.70 2.02 2.40
N GLY A 103 -18.50 1.80 3.71
CA GLY A 103 -19.28 0.84 4.49
C GLY A 103 -19.09 -0.62 4.08
N VAL A 104 -17.95 -0.94 3.47
CA VAL A 104 -17.60 -2.32 3.09
C VAL A 104 -17.26 -3.16 4.32
N PHE A 105 -16.69 -2.51 5.35
CA PHE A 105 -16.39 -3.06 6.67
C PHE A 105 -16.42 -1.95 7.74
N ASP A 106 -16.34 -2.34 9.00
CA ASP A 106 -16.62 -1.53 10.20
C ASP A 106 -15.36 -1.08 10.96
N PHE A 107 -14.21 -1.07 10.31
CA PHE A 107 -12.93 -0.61 10.88
C PHE A 107 -12.17 0.24 9.86
N GLY A 108 -11.16 1.00 10.32
CA GLY A 108 -10.38 1.88 9.47
C GLY A 108 -8.95 2.05 9.95
N TYR A 109 -8.23 3.03 9.39
CA TYR A 109 -6.84 3.27 9.76
C TYR A 109 -6.65 3.66 11.23
N ARG A 110 -7.68 4.22 11.89
CA ARG A 110 -7.68 4.60 13.32
C ARG A 110 -7.72 3.41 14.28
N ASP A 111 -7.99 2.21 13.75
CA ASP A 111 -7.98 0.95 14.52
C ASP A 111 -6.60 0.29 14.55
N PHE A 112 -5.61 0.93 13.94
CA PHE A 112 -4.22 0.50 13.90
C PHE A 112 -3.30 1.57 14.52
N ALA A 113 -2.09 1.15 14.87
CA ALA A 113 -0.98 2.05 15.14
C ALA A 113 -0.23 2.32 13.83
N PRO A 114 -0.15 3.58 13.34
CA PRO A 114 0.61 3.91 12.16
C PRO A 114 2.12 3.80 12.44
N VAL A 115 2.87 3.22 11.51
CA VAL A 115 4.32 3.01 11.62
C VAL A 115 5.07 3.96 10.70
N ALA A 116 4.85 3.85 9.39
CA ALA A 116 5.49 4.70 8.39
C ALA A 116 4.70 4.76 7.08
N THR A 117 5.00 5.78 6.28
CA THR A 117 4.76 5.81 4.83
C THR A 117 6.09 5.55 4.12
N THR A 118 6.06 4.71 3.09
CA THR A 118 7.25 4.43 2.27
C THR A 118 6.90 4.51 0.79
N GLY A 119 7.14 5.64 0.18
CA GLY A 119 6.91 5.88 -1.24
C GLY A 119 5.44 6.12 -1.61
N GLU A 120 5.28 6.73 -2.76
CA GLU A 120 4.02 7.05 -3.41
C GLU A 120 4.03 6.55 -4.84
N PHE A 121 2.90 6.07 -5.33
CA PHE A 121 2.70 5.67 -6.72
C PHE A 121 1.36 6.16 -7.24
N CYS A 122 1.30 6.48 -8.53
CA CYS A 122 0.04 6.83 -9.15
C CYS A 122 -0.49 5.68 -10.01
N VAL A 123 -1.73 5.80 -10.44
CA VAL A 123 -2.39 4.75 -11.21
C VAL A 123 -2.55 5.14 -12.67
N ILE A 124 -2.91 4.16 -13.48
CA ILE A 124 -3.06 4.27 -14.92
C ILE A 124 -4.36 3.58 -15.33
N PRO A 125 -5.33 4.29 -15.92
CA PRO A 125 -6.48 3.67 -16.56
C PRO A 125 -6.05 2.77 -17.72
N MET A 126 -6.57 1.56 -17.75
CA MET A 126 -6.19 0.50 -18.68
C MET A 126 -7.39 -0.07 -19.41
N VAL A 127 -7.16 -0.42 -20.66
CA VAL A 127 -8.07 -1.25 -21.47
C VAL A 127 -7.29 -2.38 -22.14
N ARG A 128 -7.98 -3.33 -22.77
CA ARG A 128 -7.29 -4.29 -23.65
C ARG A 128 -6.79 -3.61 -24.91
N LYS A 129 -5.66 -4.09 -25.44
CA LYS A 129 -5.06 -3.57 -26.69
C LYS A 129 -6.01 -3.70 -27.89
N ASP A 130 -6.87 -4.71 -27.90
CA ASP A 130 -7.83 -5.02 -28.96
C ASP A 130 -9.24 -4.45 -28.70
N SER A 131 -9.44 -3.63 -27.68
CA SER A 131 -10.75 -3.08 -27.28
C SER A 131 -11.34 -2.08 -28.26
N GLY A 132 -10.53 -1.52 -29.15
CA GLY A 132 -10.91 -0.40 -30.01
C GLY A 132 -11.01 0.95 -29.27
N ILE A 133 -10.60 1.02 -28.00
CA ILE A 133 -10.50 2.24 -27.21
C ILE A 133 -9.04 2.67 -27.16
N ASP A 134 -8.76 3.89 -27.63
CA ASP A 134 -7.40 4.38 -27.79
C ASP A 134 -7.05 5.54 -26.86
N SER A 135 -8.05 6.11 -26.16
CA SER A 135 -7.83 7.24 -25.26
C SER A 135 -8.82 7.22 -24.08
N VAL A 136 -8.50 8.01 -23.04
CA VAL A 136 -9.42 8.25 -21.90
C VAL A 136 -10.72 8.89 -22.39
N GLU A 137 -10.64 9.83 -23.35
CA GLU A 137 -11.80 10.48 -23.95
C GLU A 137 -12.77 9.44 -24.55
N GLN A 138 -12.26 8.54 -25.40
CA GLN A 138 -13.08 7.46 -25.99
C GLN A 138 -13.69 6.53 -24.95
N LEU A 139 -12.93 6.20 -23.89
CA LEU A 139 -13.43 5.40 -22.77
C LEU A 139 -14.61 6.08 -22.07
N LEU A 140 -14.47 7.37 -21.75
CA LEU A 140 -15.48 8.16 -21.06
C LEU A 140 -16.69 8.47 -21.95
N GLU A 141 -16.48 8.77 -23.24
CA GLU A 141 -17.58 8.93 -24.22
C GLU A 141 -18.40 7.65 -24.35
N LYS A 142 -17.75 6.49 -24.45
CA LYS A 142 -18.43 5.20 -24.50
C LYS A 142 -19.21 4.96 -23.21
N ALA A 143 -18.63 5.21 -22.04
CA ALA A 143 -19.31 5.09 -20.75
C ALA A 143 -20.51 6.03 -20.61
N LYS A 144 -20.48 7.19 -21.27
CA LYS A 144 -21.60 8.15 -21.31
C LYS A 144 -22.69 7.75 -22.29
N ASN A 145 -22.31 7.32 -23.49
CA ASN A 145 -23.26 6.97 -24.55
C ASN A 145 -23.94 5.62 -24.30
N GLU A 146 -23.26 4.72 -23.59
CA GLU A 146 -23.71 3.38 -23.26
C GLU A 146 -23.56 3.15 -21.74
N PRO A 147 -24.29 3.88 -20.86
CA PRO A 147 -24.11 3.82 -19.42
C PRO A 147 -24.34 2.40 -18.88
N ASP A 148 -23.52 2.01 -17.89
CA ASP A 148 -23.55 0.70 -17.22
C ASP A 148 -23.26 -0.52 -18.14
N THR A 149 -22.76 -0.31 -19.37
CA THR A 149 -22.39 -1.41 -20.28
C THR A 149 -20.94 -1.82 -20.13
N LEU A 150 -19.99 -0.86 -19.98
CA LEU A 150 -18.59 -1.16 -19.77
C LEU A 150 -18.35 -1.76 -18.38
N ILE A 151 -17.81 -2.98 -18.35
CA ILE A 151 -17.47 -3.68 -17.12
C ILE A 151 -16.10 -3.16 -16.61
N PHE A 152 -16.13 -2.53 -15.44
CA PHE A 152 -14.93 -2.03 -14.79
C PHE A 152 -14.50 -2.99 -13.67
N GLY A 153 -13.36 -3.64 -13.87
CA GLY A 153 -12.79 -4.53 -12.87
C GLY A 153 -12.28 -3.77 -11.64
N ALA A 154 -12.68 -4.19 -10.47
CA ALA A 154 -12.36 -3.51 -9.22
C ALA A 154 -12.12 -4.48 -8.05
N ASN A 155 -11.52 -3.97 -7.00
CA ASN A 155 -11.65 -4.49 -5.64
C ASN A 155 -12.45 -3.44 -4.88
N LEU A 156 -13.70 -3.78 -4.53
CA LEU A 156 -14.66 -2.80 -4.01
C LEU A 156 -14.12 -2.11 -2.75
N GLY A 157 -14.17 -0.77 -2.75
CA GLY A 157 -13.59 0.07 -1.70
C GLY A 157 -12.07 0.29 -1.82
N ALA A 158 -11.35 -0.39 -2.74
CA ALA A 158 -9.92 -0.20 -2.93
C ALA A 158 -9.61 0.75 -4.11
N ILE A 159 -8.32 0.86 -4.44
CA ILE A 159 -7.76 1.79 -5.44
C ILE A 159 -8.50 1.72 -6.77
N ASN A 160 -8.70 0.50 -7.30
CA ASN A 160 -9.34 0.31 -8.61
C ASN A 160 -10.78 0.85 -8.62
N HIS A 161 -11.55 0.56 -7.56
CA HIS A 161 -12.93 1.04 -7.45
C HIS A 161 -13.00 2.56 -7.38
N MET A 162 -12.23 3.15 -6.45
CA MET A 162 -12.22 4.61 -6.28
C MET A 162 -11.71 5.32 -7.55
N GLY A 163 -10.65 4.80 -8.18
CA GLY A 163 -10.14 5.34 -9.44
C GLY A 163 -11.18 5.27 -10.57
N GLY A 164 -11.93 4.19 -10.67
CA GLY A 164 -13.05 4.08 -11.63
C GLY A 164 -14.18 5.06 -11.34
N VAL A 165 -14.51 5.29 -10.05
CA VAL A 165 -15.49 6.31 -9.64
C VAL A 165 -15.01 7.71 -9.98
N MET A 166 -13.74 8.02 -9.72
CA MET A 166 -13.15 9.31 -10.11
C MET A 166 -13.20 9.52 -11.62
N LEU A 167 -12.81 8.52 -12.41
CA LEU A 167 -12.86 8.56 -13.87
C LEU A 167 -14.27 8.86 -14.40
N GLN A 168 -15.28 8.12 -13.96
CA GLN A 168 -16.66 8.35 -14.45
C GLN A 168 -17.20 9.74 -14.07
N ASN A 169 -16.72 10.33 -12.96
CA ASN A 169 -17.13 11.66 -12.51
C ASN A 169 -16.55 12.81 -13.37
N LEU A 170 -15.56 12.53 -14.22
CA LEU A 170 -14.98 13.53 -15.13
C LEU A 170 -15.94 13.95 -16.24
N VAL A 171 -16.94 13.12 -16.57
CA VAL A 171 -17.92 13.39 -17.63
C VAL A 171 -19.32 13.09 -17.12
N ASP A 172 -20.19 14.10 -17.16
CA ASP A 172 -21.57 13.96 -16.76
C ASP A 172 -22.30 12.88 -17.56
N GLY A 173 -22.91 11.93 -16.84
CA GLY A 173 -23.62 10.80 -17.41
C GLY A 173 -22.77 9.58 -17.73
N ALA A 174 -21.43 9.66 -17.64
CA ALA A 174 -20.60 8.49 -17.79
C ALA A 174 -20.80 7.53 -16.62
N LYS A 175 -20.97 6.22 -16.91
CA LYS A 175 -21.15 5.18 -15.89
C LYS A 175 -20.49 3.87 -16.29
N PHE A 176 -19.73 3.32 -15.35
CA PHE A 176 -19.17 1.98 -15.43
C PHE A 176 -20.00 1.00 -14.59
N ARG A 177 -20.03 -0.25 -15.02
CA ARG A 177 -20.53 -1.36 -14.22
C ARG A 177 -19.37 -1.98 -13.46
N PHE A 178 -19.23 -1.63 -12.17
CA PHE A 178 -18.20 -2.18 -11.31
C PHE A 178 -18.45 -3.63 -10.95
N VAL A 179 -17.40 -4.47 -11.03
CA VAL A 179 -17.45 -5.88 -10.63
C VAL A 179 -16.30 -6.19 -9.68
N GLN A 180 -16.59 -6.97 -8.64
CA GLN A 180 -15.58 -7.44 -7.69
C GLN A 180 -14.67 -8.47 -8.36
N ILE A 181 -13.39 -8.12 -8.56
CA ILE A 181 -12.34 -9.00 -9.11
C ILE A 181 -11.27 -9.26 -8.05
N GLY A 182 -10.65 -8.20 -7.50
CA GLY A 182 -9.57 -8.30 -6.53
C GLY A 182 -8.52 -7.21 -6.72
N GLY A 183 -7.28 -7.48 -6.27
CA GLY A 183 -6.14 -6.56 -6.47
C GLY A 183 -5.71 -6.45 -7.94
N GLY A 184 -4.65 -5.67 -8.18
CA GLY A 184 -4.20 -5.33 -9.55
C GLY A 184 -3.87 -6.55 -10.40
N THR A 185 -3.14 -7.55 -9.87
CA THR A 185 -2.83 -8.80 -10.61
C THR A 185 -4.10 -9.54 -11.05
N ALA A 186 -5.12 -9.63 -10.17
CA ALA A 186 -6.39 -10.26 -10.53
C ALA A 186 -7.15 -9.45 -11.58
N ASN A 187 -7.13 -8.12 -11.48
CA ASN A 187 -7.73 -7.22 -12.49
C ASN A 187 -7.00 -7.31 -13.83
N PHE A 188 -5.68 -7.39 -13.84
CA PHE A 188 -4.91 -7.64 -15.06
C PHE A 188 -5.35 -8.96 -15.74
N THR A 189 -5.46 -10.04 -14.99
CA THR A 189 -5.89 -11.34 -15.51
C THR A 189 -7.33 -11.28 -16.05
N ALA A 190 -8.25 -10.62 -15.35
CA ALA A 190 -9.63 -10.45 -15.79
C ALA A 190 -9.74 -9.57 -17.05
N LEU A 191 -8.93 -8.51 -17.14
CA LEU A 191 -8.88 -7.62 -18.29
C LEU A 191 -8.34 -8.34 -19.54
N THR A 192 -7.19 -9.02 -19.44
CA THR A 192 -6.59 -9.78 -20.54
C THR A 192 -7.46 -10.97 -20.96
N GLY A 193 -8.17 -11.59 -20.01
CA GLY A 193 -9.14 -12.67 -20.26
C GLY A 193 -10.50 -12.19 -20.78
N ALA A 194 -10.66 -10.90 -21.13
CA ALA A 194 -11.91 -10.29 -21.63
C ALA A 194 -13.12 -10.45 -20.68
N GLN A 195 -12.87 -10.60 -19.38
CA GLN A 195 -13.92 -10.62 -18.35
C GLN A 195 -14.34 -9.20 -17.91
N THR A 196 -13.45 -8.24 -18.13
CA THR A 196 -13.68 -6.82 -17.88
C THR A 196 -13.21 -6.00 -19.09
N ASP A 197 -13.76 -4.80 -19.26
CA ASP A 197 -13.41 -3.89 -20.35
C ASP A 197 -12.34 -2.88 -19.96
N SER A 198 -12.31 -2.49 -18.69
CA SER A 198 -11.40 -1.51 -18.14
C SER A 198 -11.09 -1.76 -16.67
N THR A 199 -10.00 -1.20 -16.20
CA THR A 199 -9.62 -1.08 -14.78
C THR A 199 -8.62 0.05 -14.61
N VAL A 200 -8.19 0.36 -13.39
CA VAL A 200 -6.94 1.08 -13.13
C VAL A 200 -5.94 0.14 -12.47
N LEU A 201 -4.68 0.26 -12.87
CA LEU A 201 -3.55 -0.43 -12.29
C LEU A 201 -2.53 0.58 -11.78
N SER A 202 -1.72 0.22 -10.80
CA SER A 202 -0.59 1.06 -10.40
C SER A 202 0.45 1.14 -11.53
N ALA A 203 1.23 2.20 -11.55
CA ALA A 203 2.35 2.33 -12.49
C ALA A 203 3.32 1.14 -12.38
N ALA A 204 3.57 0.63 -11.16
CA ALA A 204 4.41 -0.56 -10.93
C ALA A 204 3.85 -1.83 -11.58
N GLU A 205 2.54 -2.05 -11.51
CA GLU A 205 1.89 -3.18 -12.17
C GLU A 205 1.92 -3.02 -13.69
N VAL A 206 1.67 -1.81 -14.18
CA VAL A 206 1.78 -1.52 -15.62
C VAL A 206 3.21 -1.80 -16.11
N ALA A 207 4.24 -1.34 -15.41
CA ALA A 207 5.63 -1.66 -15.76
C ALA A 207 5.87 -3.18 -15.86
N ASN A 208 5.36 -3.96 -14.91
CA ASN A 208 5.53 -5.43 -14.95
C ASN A 208 4.84 -6.11 -16.12
N PHE A 209 3.73 -5.56 -16.61
CA PHE A 209 2.89 -6.19 -17.62
C PHE A 209 3.11 -5.63 -19.04
N THR A 210 3.79 -4.49 -19.16
CA THR A 210 3.98 -3.82 -20.45
C THR A 210 5.42 -3.51 -20.81
N LEU A 211 6.36 -3.62 -19.85
CA LEU A 211 7.78 -3.34 -20.09
C LEU A 211 8.62 -4.61 -19.91
N GLY A 212 9.63 -4.73 -20.74
CA GLY A 212 10.68 -5.75 -20.62
C GLY A 212 11.68 -5.43 -19.48
N PRO A 213 12.64 -6.35 -19.22
CA PRO A 213 13.68 -6.14 -18.21
C PRO A 213 14.58 -4.94 -18.48
N ASP A 214 14.67 -4.51 -19.73
CA ASP A 214 15.40 -3.34 -20.22
C ASP A 214 14.59 -2.03 -20.11
N GLY A 215 13.33 -2.11 -19.67
CA GLY A 215 12.40 -0.99 -19.58
C GLY A 215 11.71 -0.64 -20.90
N GLU A 216 11.96 -1.39 -21.99
CA GLU A 216 11.33 -1.15 -23.29
C GLU A 216 9.92 -1.79 -23.35
N PRO A 217 8.98 -1.22 -24.12
CA PRO A 217 7.64 -1.79 -24.29
C PRO A 217 7.64 -3.19 -24.86
N LEU A 218 6.89 -4.12 -24.27
CA LEU A 218 6.67 -5.46 -24.80
C LEU A 218 5.72 -5.40 -26.00
N GLU A 219 6.12 -5.95 -27.14
CA GLU A 219 5.27 -6.05 -28.35
C GLU A 219 3.98 -6.85 -28.10
N GLU A 220 4.10 -7.94 -27.30
CA GLU A 220 2.99 -8.80 -26.89
C GLU A 220 2.14 -8.27 -25.74
N ALA A 221 2.39 -7.06 -25.23
CA ALA A 221 1.56 -6.48 -24.19
C ALA A 221 0.08 -6.49 -24.60
N GLN A 222 -0.75 -7.13 -23.78
CA GLN A 222 -2.19 -7.34 -24.07
C GLN A 222 -3.07 -6.19 -23.60
N ILE A 223 -2.52 -5.29 -22.81
CA ILE A 223 -3.19 -4.12 -22.25
C ILE A 223 -2.61 -2.83 -22.81
N LYS A 224 -3.43 -1.79 -22.83
CA LYS A 224 -3.06 -0.44 -23.27
C LYS A 224 -3.26 0.54 -22.13
N PRO A 225 -2.19 1.25 -21.69
CA PRO A 225 -2.31 2.40 -20.82
C PRO A 225 -2.93 3.58 -21.57
N LEU A 226 -3.84 4.33 -20.92
CA LEU A 226 -4.54 5.45 -21.55
C LEU A 226 -4.03 6.81 -21.11
N ALA A 227 -3.73 6.98 -19.80
CA ALA A 227 -3.17 8.20 -19.24
C ALA A 227 -2.54 7.91 -17.87
N TYR A 228 -1.60 8.74 -17.45
CA TYR A 228 -1.04 8.71 -16.11
C TYR A 228 -1.76 9.69 -15.19
N THR A 229 -2.08 9.26 -13.96
CA THR A 229 -2.80 10.12 -13.01
C THR A 229 -1.88 10.94 -12.10
N GLY A 230 -0.58 10.90 -12.29
CA GLY A 230 0.36 11.76 -11.58
C GLY A 230 0.47 13.16 -12.22
N ALA A 231 1.08 14.08 -11.48
CA ALA A 231 1.22 15.47 -11.88
C ALA A 231 2.07 15.66 -13.16
N GLU A 232 3.09 14.82 -13.34
CA GLU A 232 4.04 14.86 -14.45
C GLU A 232 4.19 13.46 -15.06
N ARG A 233 4.61 13.40 -16.34
CA ARG A 233 4.88 12.11 -17.01
C ARG A 233 5.97 11.32 -16.32
N VAL A 234 5.85 10.02 -16.35
CA VAL A 234 6.88 9.12 -15.79
C VAL A 234 7.93 8.76 -16.83
N LYS A 235 9.16 8.65 -16.40
CA LYS A 235 10.35 8.39 -17.23
C LYS A 235 10.21 7.15 -18.12
N HIS A 236 9.68 6.06 -17.57
CA HIS A 236 9.55 4.76 -18.27
C HIS A 236 8.35 4.66 -19.20
N LEU A 237 7.46 5.65 -19.22
CA LEU A 237 6.33 5.76 -20.14
C LEU A 237 6.27 7.20 -20.70
N PRO A 238 7.29 7.67 -21.43
CA PRO A 238 7.42 9.07 -21.81
C PRO A 238 6.31 9.54 -22.78
N ASP A 239 5.75 8.63 -23.55
CA ASP A 239 4.68 8.92 -24.52
C ASP A 239 3.28 8.89 -23.88
N LEU A 240 3.15 8.39 -22.63
CA LEU A 240 1.87 8.35 -21.93
C LEU A 240 1.54 9.74 -21.37
N PRO A 241 0.46 10.41 -21.86
CA PRO A 241 0.08 11.70 -21.33
C PRO A 241 -0.43 11.60 -19.90
N THR A 242 -0.32 12.70 -19.15
CA THR A 242 -1.01 12.81 -17.87
C THR A 242 -2.49 13.15 -18.07
N MET A 243 -3.34 12.85 -17.08
CA MET A 243 -4.75 13.29 -17.09
C MET A 243 -4.85 14.81 -17.23
N LYS A 244 -3.95 15.55 -16.58
CA LYS A 244 -3.87 17.01 -16.64
C LYS A 244 -3.53 17.53 -18.04
N GLU A 245 -2.59 16.89 -18.75
CA GLU A 245 -2.27 17.24 -20.16
C GLU A 245 -3.45 17.02 -21.10
N LEU A 246 -4.32 16.05 -20.79
CA LEU A 246 -5.57 15.78 -21.51
C LEU A 246 -6.72 16.71 -21.11
N GLY A 247 -6.50 17.63 -20.16
CA GLY A 247 -7.50 18.60 -19.70
C GLY A 247 -8.44 18.08 -18.61
N TYR A 248 -8.15 16.92 -18.00
CA TYR A 248 -8.91 16.36 -16.91
C TYR A 248 -8.28 16.72 -15.55
N ASP A 249 -9.10 17.26 -14.63
CA ASP A 249 -8.68 17.53 -13.25
C ASP A 249 -8.78 16.24 -12.42
N MET A 250 -7.83 15.35 -12.63
CA MET A 250 -7.71 14.10 -11.90
C MET A 250 -6.24 13.80 -11.62
N GLU A 251 -5.89 13.89 -10.36
CA GLU A 251 -4.64 13.37 -9.80
C GLU A 251 -4.98 12.29 -8.79
N TYR A 252 -4.38 11.09 -8.94
CA TYR A 252 -4.68 9.97 -8.09
C TYR A 252 -3.42 9.16 -7.80
N CYS A 253 -2.70 9.62 -6.80
CA CYS A 253 -1.49 8.99 -6.28
C CYS A 253 -1.73 8.46 -4.85
N ILE A 254 -1.10 7.39 -4.53
CA ILE A 254 -1.38 6.57 -3.36
C ILE A 254 -0.09 6.28 -2.62
N GLN A 255 -0.08 6.52 -1.32
CA GLN A 255 1.02 6.19 -0.44
C GLN A 255 0.95 4.75 0.05
N SER A 256 2.11 4.11 0.19
CA SER A 256 2.25 2.82 0.84
C SER A 256 2.45 3.00 2.33
N TRP A 257 1.50 2.51 3.13
CA TRP A 257 1.50 2.65 4.58
C TRP A 257 1.84 1.34 5.28
N TRP A 258 2.52 1.48 6.41
CA TRP A 258 2.81 0.39 7.32
C TRP A 258 2.08 0.64 8.63
N PHE A 259 1.41 -0.40 9.12
CA PHE A 259 0.62 -0.35 10.34
C PHE A 259 0.98 -1.51 11.25
N ALA A 260 0.73 -1.33 12.54
CA ALA A 260 0.76 -2.38 13.56
C ALA A 260 -0.62 -2.50 14.21
N PRO A 261 -0.90 -3.58 14.97
CA PRO A 261 -2.06 -3.63 15.85
C PRO A 261 -2.08 -2.40 16.77
N LYS A 262 -3.27 -1.90 17.08
CA LYS A 262 -3.42 -0.83 18.08
C LYS A 262 -2.77 -1.29 19.39
N ASP A 263 -2.20 -0.41 20.16
CA ASP A 263 -1.51 -0.70 21.42
C ASP A 263 -0.17 -1.46 21.27
N THR A 264 0.38 -1.59 20.08
CA THR A 264 1.76 -2.11 19.89
C THR A 264 2.76 -1.20 20.62
N PRO A 265 3.75 -1.73 21.35
CA PRO A 265 4.75 -0.95 22.06
C PRO A 265 5.47 0.04 21.14
N GLN A 266 5.67 1.27 21.63
CA GLN A 266 6.29 2.35 20.85
C GLN A 266 7.71 1.99 20.40
N GLU A 267 8.47 1.24 21.21
CA GLU A 267 9.80 0.72 20.86
C GLU A 267 9.77 -0.10 19.56
N ALA A 268 8.78 -0.97 19.40
CA ALA A 268 8.63 -1.78 18.18
C ALA A 268 8.18 -0.94 16.98
N ILE A 269 7.31 0.05 17.19
CA ILE A 269 6.89 0.98 16.14
C ILE A 269 8.07 1.80 15.66
N ASP A 270 8.83 2.41 16.60
CA ASP A 270 9.99 3.25 16.28
C ASP A 270 11.11 2.43 15.66
N GLY A 271 11.40 1.24 16.20
CA GLY A 271 12.43 0.35 15.68
C GLY A 271 12.14 -0.05 14.24
N PHE A 272 10.90 -0.45 13.94
CA PHE A 272 10.53 -0.82 12.57
C PHE A 272 10.48 0.38 11.64
N ALA A 273 9.96 1.53 12.08
CA ALA A 273 9.96 2.76 11.30
C ALA A 273 11.38 3.24 10.95
N ASN A 274 12.32 3.16 11.89
CA ASN A 274 13.72 3.52 11.65
C ASN A 274 14.38 2.58 10.63
N ALA A 275 14.15 1.26 10.72
CA ALA A 275 14.67 0.31 9.73
C ALA A 275 14.09 0.58 8.32
N LEU A 276 12.81 0.95 8.22
CA LEU A 276 12.20 1.37 6.95
C LEU A 276 12.81 2.68 6.42
N GLU A 277 13.09 3.65 7.30
CA GLU A 277 13.72 4.93 6.93
C GLU A 277 15.13 4.72 6.39
N GLU A 278 15.94 3.92 7.09
CA GLU A 278 17.30 3.57 6.63
C GLU A 278 17.25 2.80 5.31
N ALA A 279 16.31 1.89 5.14
CA ALA A 279 16.12 1.15 3.90
C ALA A 279 15.81 2.06 2.70
N MET A 280 15.12 3.20 2.90
CA MET A 280 14.85 4.20 1.85
C MET A 280 16.12 4.70 1.16
N GLY A 281 17.24 4.80 1.88
CA GLY A 281 18.54 5.24 1.36
C GLY A 281 19.38 4.14 0.70
N THR A 282 18.87 2.93 0.57
CA THR A 282 19.61 1.81 -0.03
C THR A 282 19.50 1.78 -1.56
N GLU A 283 20.55 1.32 -2.23
CA GLU A 283 20.58 1.15 -3.69
C GLU A 283 19.41 0.27 -4.20
N ARG A 284 19.00 -0.73 -3.40
CA ARG A 284 17.86 -1.59 -3.71
C ARG A 284 16.55 -0.80 -3.84
N ILE A 285 16.27 0.06 -2.88
CA ILE A 285 15.03 0.84 -2.85
C ILE A 285 15.08 1.94 -3.92
N GLU A 286 16.22 2.60 -4.13
CA GLU A 286 16.37 3.56 -5.23
C GLU A 286 16.07 2.92 -6.59
N LYS A 287 16.66 1.74 -6.87
CA LYS A 287 16.39 0.98 -8.11
C LYS A 287 14.94 0.52 -8.21
N PHE A 288 14.37 0.08 -7.09
CA PHE A 288 12.97 -0.32 -7.05
C PHE A 288 12.05 0.86 -7.40
N PHE A 289 12.27 2.02 -6.80
CA PHE A 289 11.47 3.21 -7.06
C PHE A 289 11.60 3.69 -8.50
N ASP A 290 12.81 3.77 -9.04
CA ASP A 290 13.00 4.14 -10.46
C ASP A 290 12.28 3.14 -11.37
N SER A 291 12.56 1.85 -11.26
CA SER A 291 12.01 0.82 -12.15
C SER A 291 10.50 0.61 -12.02
N LYS A 292 9.90 0.95 -10.86
CA LYS A 292 8.47 0.79 -10.57
C LYS A 292 7.69 2.09 -10.53
N MET A 293 8.33 3.19 -10.93
CA MET A 293 7.71 4.51 -11.02
C MET A 293 7.10 4.98 -9.68
N PHE A 294 7.83 4.76 -8.59
CA PHE A 294 7.51 5.30 -7.27
C PHE A 294 8.21 6.63 -7.04
N ALA A 295 7.49 7.56 -6.42
CA ALA A 295 8.10 8.75 -5.83
C ALA A 295 8.57 8.43 -4.39
N PRO A 296 9.79 8.86 -3.99
CA PRO A 296 10.26 8.67 -2.62
C PRO A 296 9.49 9.60 -1.67
N VAL A 297 8.76 9.02 -0.74
CA VAL A 297 8.07 9.71 0.35
C VAL A 297 8.29 8.89 1.61
N PHE A 298 8.72 9.54 2.69
CA PHE A 298 8.83 8.91 3.99
C PHE A 298 8.22 9.81 5.06
N LEU A 299 7.26 9.29 5.81
CA LEU A 299 6.61 9.97 6.94
C LEU A 299 6.48 8.99 8.10
N LYS A 300 6.67 9.49 9.33
CA LYS A 300 6.43 8.76 10.59
C LYS A 300 5.91 9.71 11.67
N GLY A 301 5.43 9.18 12.78
CA GLY A 301 4.92 9.97 13.91
C GLY A 301 3.79 10.93 13.53
N ASP A 302 3.87 12.16 14.03
CA ASP A 302 2.83 13.18 13.86
C ASP A 302 2.63 13.58 12.38
N GLU A 303 3.70 13.59 11.57
CA GLU A 303 3.59 13.91 10.14
C GLU A 303 2.82 12.84 9.40
N LEU A 304 3.05 11.56 9.72
CA LEU A 304 2.27 10.46 9.17
C LEU A 304 0.80 10.56 9.59
N GLN A 305 0.53 10.81 10.86
CA GLN A 305 -0.86 10.94 11.34
C GLN A 305 -1.59 12.08 10.63
N ALA A 306 -0.95 13.25 10.48
CA ALA A 306 -1.53 14.38 9.75
C ALA A 306 -1.81 14.04 8.27
N SER A 307 -0.89 13.32 7.61
CA SER A 307 -1.06 12.86 6.22
C SER A 307 -2.22 11.85 6.07
N LEU A 308 -2.39 10.96 7.05
CA LEU A 308 -3.50 10.00 7.07
C LEU A 308 -4.84 10.73 7.24
N ASP A 309 -4.92 11.71 8.15
CA ASP A 309 -6.15 12.48 8.40
C ASP A 309 -6.53 13.34 7.18
N ASP A 310 -5.57 14.01 6.54
CA ASP A 310 -5.79 14.74 5.27
C ASP A 310 -6.26 13.81 4.15
N THR A 311 -5.64 12.65 4.03
CA THR A 311 -6.05 11.66 3.03
C THR A 311 -7.47 11.16 3.28
N TRP A 312 -7.85 10.95 4.55
CA TRP A 312 -9.22 10.58 4.89
C TRP A 312 -10.24 11.61 4.43
N GLU A 313 -9.99 12.91 4.68
CA GLU A 313 -10.90 13.98 4.25
C GLU A 313 -11.12 14.00 2.74
N ARG A 314 -10.10 13.66 1.95
CA ARG A 314 -10.18 13.58 0.48
C ARG A 314 -10.87 12.31 -0.03
N ILE A 315 -10.65 11.17 0.64
CA ILE A 315 -11.11 9.85 0.17
C ILE A 315 -12.53 9.52 0.65
N GLU A 316 -12.93 9.93 1.84
CA GLU A 316 -14.24 9.61 2.41
C GLU A 316 -15.43 10.00 1.49
N PRO A 317 -15.46 11.20 0.86
CA PRO A 317 -16.54 11.54 -0.07
C PRO A 317 -16.63 10.62 -1.28
N ILE A 318 -15.47 10.22 -1.82
CA ILE A 318 -15.38 9.31 -2.98
C ILE A 318 -15.84 7.91 -2.59
N ALA A 319 -15.40 7.43 -1.43
CA ALA A 319 -15.79 6.14 -0.89
C ALA A 319 -17.30 6.05 -0.63
N LYS A 320 -17.90 7.09 -0.05
CA LYS A 320 -19.35 7.20 0.15
C LYS A 320 -20.13 7.21 -1.18
N GLN A 321 -19.59 7.83 -2.21
CA GLN A 321 -20.20 7.80 -3.55
C GLN A 321 -20.10 6.39 -4.16
N ALA A 322 -18.97 5.73 -4.01
CA ALA A 322 -18.73 4.37 -4.50
C ALA A 322 -19.67 3.33 -3.88
N SER A 323 -20.12 3.55 -2.64
CA SER A 323 -21.03 2.64 -1.93
C SER A 323 -22.51 2.75 -2.35
N LYS A 324 -22.89 3.83 -3.02
CA LYS A 324 -24.29 4.08 -3.41
C LYS A 324 -24.74 3.35 -4.67
N LYS A 325 -23.93 2.48 -5.18
CA LYS A 325 -24.15 1.65 -6.38
C LYS A 325 -24.01 0.19 -6.04
#